data_e19112edcec39fe772b726705e25b6fa
#
_entry.id   e19112edcec39fe772b726705e25b6fa
#
_cell.length_a   1.000
_cell.length_b   1.000
_cell.length_c   1.000
_cell.angle_alpha   90.00
_cell.angle_beta   90.00
_cell.angle_gamma   90.00
#
_symmetry.space_group_name_H-M   'P 1'
#
loop_
_entity.id
_entity.type
_entity.pdbx_description
1 polymer ?
#
loop_
_entity_poly.entity_id
_entity_poly.type
_entity_poly.pdbx_seq_one_letter_code
_entity_poly.pdbx_strand_id
1 'polypeptide(L)'
;MNFASNTLEIAVPPDNPARITSFADLAEDGVKVVVCAPQVPCGSATQKVETSTGVDLTPVSEESSVTDVLNKVTSGEADAGVVYRTDVRTAGDKVLGVPFPESSGAVNVYPIAVLAGSKDTELAQEFVDLVTGDDGRQVLADAGFGKP
;
A
#
# COMPACT_ATOMS: atom_id res chain seq x y z
N MET A 1 16.52 12.30 5.13
CA MET A 1 15.26 12.80 5.75
C MET A 1 14.10 11.99 5.27
N ASN A 2 13.02 11.86 6.05
CA ASN A 2 11.79 11.23 5.56
C ASN A 2 11.02 12.24 4.70
N PHE A 3 10.43 11.78 3.58
CA PHE A 3 9.77 12.67 2.63
C PHE A 3 8.34 12.27 2.28
N ALA A 4 7.98 11.01 2.49
CA ALA A 4 6.63 10.50 2.25
C ALA A 4 6.31 9.34 3.19
N SER A 5 5.03 9.02 3.31
CA SER A 5 4.55 7.80 3.95
C SER A 5 3.47 7.13 3.10
N ASN A 6 3.21 5.85 3.36
CA ASN A 6 2.14 5.11 2.72
C ASN A 6 1.49 4.15 3.72
N THR A 7 0.22 3.92 3.58
CA THR A 7 -0.54 3.01 4.43
C THR A 7 -1.22 1.95 3.58
N LEU A 8 -1.52 0.81 4.19
CA LEU A 8 -2.28 -0.24 3.55
C LEU A 8 -3.74 0.20 3.36
N GLU A 9 -4.34 -0.31 2.31
CA GLU A 9 -5.76 -0.20 1.98
C GLU A 9 -6.22 -1.52 1.36
N ILE A 10 -7.48 -1.86 1.51
CA ILE A 10 -8.03 -3.05 0.88
C ILE A 10 -8.55 -2.66 -0.50
N ALA A 11 -8.11 -3.37 -1.54
CA ALA A 11 -8.66 -3.26 -2.88
C ALA A 11 -9.69 -4.37 -3.09
N VAL A 12 -10.88 -4.00 -3.56
CA VAL A 12 -11.94 -4.94 -3.94
C VAL A 12 -12.42 -4.61 -5.36
N PRO A 13 -13.11 -5.53 -6.06
CA PRO A 13 -13.78 -5.19 -7.31
C PRO A 13 -14.74 -4.00 -7.13
N PRO A 14 -15.02 -3.20 -8.18
CA PRO A 14 -15.79 -1.95 -8.04
C PRO A 14 -17.17 -2.10 -7.40
N ASP A 15 -17.84 -3.24 -7.59
CA ASP A 15 -19.15 -3.58 -7.03
C ASP A 15 -19.07 -4.26 -5.65
N ASN A 16 -17.87 -4.56 -5.17
CA ASN A 16 -17.60 -5.18 -3.86
C ASN A 16 -18.57 -6.34 -3.54
N PRO A 17 -18.59 -7.40 -4.35
CA PRO A 17 -19.59 -8.48 -4.21
C PRO A 17 -19.47 -9.24 -2.90
N ALA A 18 -18.25 -9.32 -2.34
CA ALA A 18 -18.00 -9.94 -1.02
C ALA A 18 -18.37 -9.02 0.18
N ARG A 19 -18.77 -7.76 -0.08
CA ARG A 19 -19.18 -6.78 0.93
C ARG A 19 -18.11 -6.51 2.00
N ILE A 20 -16.87 -6.49 1.61
CA ILE A 20 -15.74 -6.18 2.50
C ILE A 20 -15.82 -4.72 2.95
N THR A 21 -15.83 -4.48 4.26
CA THR A 21 -15.93 -3.15 4.88
C THR A 21 -14.86 -2.92 5.95
N SER A 22 -14.19 -3.98 6.39
CA SER A 22 -13.17 -3.97 7.45
C SER A 22 -12.05 -4.97 7.16
N PHE A 23 -10.96 -4.84 7.90
CA PHE A 23 -9.87 -5.83 7.83
C PHE A 23 -10.32 -7.22 8.33
N ALA A 24 -11.21 -7.27 9.32
CA ALA A 24 -11.74 -8.52 9.85
C ALA A 24 -12.56 -9.31 8.82
N ASP A 25 -13.26 -8.64 7.91
CA ASP A 25 -14.07 -9.29 6.87
C ASP A 25 -13.20 -10.13 5.90
N LEU A 26 -11.89 -9.81 5.80
CA LEU A 26 -10.94 -10.58 5.00
C LEU A 26 -10.70 -12.00 5.52
N ALA A 27 -10.97 -12.24 6.80
CA ALA A 27 -10.83 -13.54 7.45
C ALA A 27 -12.13 -14.37 7.47
N GLU A 28 -13.22 -13.86 6.88
CA GLU A 28 -14.48 -14.58 6.79
C GLU A 28 -14.40 -15.78 5.84
N ASP A 29 -15.11 -16.84 6.21
CA ASP A 29 -15.17 -18.07 5.43
C ASP A 29 -15.68 -17.80 3.99
N GLY A 30 -14.92 -18.29 3.00
CA GLY A 30 -15.27 -18.17 1.60
C GLY A 30 -14.75 -16.90 0.91
N VAL A 31 -14.18 -15.95 1.64
CA VAL A 31 -13.52 -14.78 1.06
C VAL A 31 -12.17 -15.19 0.48
N LYS A 32 -11.97 -14.91 -0.80
CA LYS A 32 -10.70 -15.12 -1.49
C LYS A 32 -9.83 -13.87 -1.36
N VAL A 33 -9.01 -13.82 -0.30
CA VAL A 33 -8.07 -12.73 -0.08
C VAL A 33 -6.71 -13.07 -0.67
N VAL A 34 -6.06 -12.08 -1.30
CA VAL A 34 -4.68 -12.14 -1.78
C VAL A 34 -3.87 -11.08 -1.07
N VAL A 35 -2.68 -11.43 -0.63
CA VAL A 35 -1.75 -10.54 0.07
C VAL A 35 -0.37 -10.61 -0.55
N CYS A 36 0.50 -9.69 -0.18
CA CYS A 36 1.93 -9.80 -0.49
C CYS A 36 2.59 -10.85 0.41
N ALA A 37 3.61 -11.50 -0.11
CA ALA A 37 4.45 -12.41 0.67
C ALA A 37 5.15 -11.68 1.84
N PRO A 38 5.35 -12.34 2.98
CA PRO A 38 5.87 -11.70 4.21
C PRO A 38 7.21 -10.99 4.07
N GLN A 39 8.05 -11.44 3.14
CA GLN A 39 9.40 -10.94 2.92
C GLN A 39 9.46 -9.63 2.10
N VAL A 40 8.33 -9.16 1.56
CA VAL A 40 8.26 -7.88 0.88
C VAL A 40 7.53 -6.84 1.73
N PRO A 41 7.73 -5.51 1.50
CA PRO A 41 7.22 -4.46 2.40
C PRO A 41 5.72 -4.52 2.68
N CYS A 42 4.89 -4.77 1.65
CA CYS A 42 3.44 -4.88 1.79
C CYS A 42 3.01 -6.09 2.63
N GLY A 43 3.69 -7.23 2.49
CA GLY A 43 3.43 -8.43 3.30
C GLY A 43 3.87 -8.24 4.76
N SER A 44 5.05 -7.66 4.98
CA SER A 44 5.49 -7.30 6.33
C SER A 44 4.53 -6.31 7.02
N ALA A 45 4.00 -5.34 6.29
CA ALA A 45 3.00 -4.41 6.82
C ALA A 45 1.67 -5.12 7.14
N THR A 46 1.21 -6.05 6.28
CA THR A 46 0.01 -6.85 6.52
C THR A 46 0.16 -7.69 7.79
N GLN A 47 1.31 -8.37 7.97
CA GLN A 47 1.58 -9.15 9.19
C GLN A 47 1.56 -8.30 10.48
N LYS A 48 2.01 -7.05 10.41
CA LYS A 48 1.90 -6.13 11.55
C LYS A 48 0.45 -5.84 11.91
N VAL A 49 -0.41 -5.68 10.92
CA VAL A 49 -1.85 -5.49 11.15
C VAL A 49 -2.46 -6.76 11.74
N GLU A 50 -2.19 -7.94 11.18
CA GLU A 50 -2.65 -9.22 11.73
C GLU A 50 -2.25 -9.37 13.20
N THR A 51 -0.96 -9.13 13.50
CA THR A 51 -0.44 -9.22 14.87
C THR A 51 -1.13 -8.24 15.82
N SER A 52 -1.37 -7.01 15.38
CA SER A 52 -1.98 -5.95 16.22
C SER A 52 -3.48 -6.14 16.45
N THR A 53 -4.17 -6.75 15.49
CA THR A 53 -5.63 -6.96 15.53
C THR A 53 -6.01 -8.33 16.10
N GLY A 54 -5.12 -9.31 16.01
CA GLY A 54 -5.43 -10.71 16.26
C GLY A 54 -6.28 -11.36 15.17
N VAL A 55 -6.39 -10.72 14.00
CA VAL A 55 -7.07 -11.27 12.82
C VAL A 55 -6.04 -11.99 11.96
N ASP A 56 -6.15 -13.29 11.85
CA ASP A 56 -5.27 -14.13 11.03
C ASP A 56 -5.92 -14.33 9.64
N LEU A 57 -5.24 -13.88 8.60
CA LEU A 57 -5.69 -14.09 7.23
C LEU A 57 -5.26 -15.47 6.72
N THR A 58 -6.13 -16.07 5.90
CA THR A 58 -5.81 -17.29 5.16
C THR A 58 -5.84 -16.98 3.67
N PRO A 59 -4.77 -16.36 3.13
CA PRO A 59 -4.76 -15.93 1.74
C PRO A 59 -4.80 -17.13 0.79
N VAL A 60 -5.55 -17.00 -0.31
CA VAL A 60 -5.55 -18.00 -1.39
C VAL A 60 -4.26 -17.94 -2.21
N SER A 61 -3.53 -16.83 -2.11
CA SER A 61 -2.25 -16.62 -2.80
C SER A 61 -1.44 -15.52 -2.10
N GLU A 62 -0.12 -15.69 -2.09
CA GLU A 62 0.85 -14.68 -1.62
C GLU A 62 1.71 -14.24 -2.80
N GLU A 63 1.76 -12.94 -3.06
CA GLU A 63 2.41 -12.37 -4.23
C GLU A 63 3.72 -11.64 -3.89
N SER A 64 4.64 -11.60 -4.83
CA SER A 64 5.92 -10.91 -4.65
C SER A 64 5.85 -9.40 -4.81
N SER A 65 4.71 -8.86 -5.27
CA SER A 65 4.49 -7.41 -5.44
C SER A 65 3.03 -7.03 -5.26
N VAL A 66 2.78 -5.76 -4.87
CA VAL A 66 1.42 -5.20 -4.81
C VAL A 66 0.73 -5.19 -6.17
N THR A 67 1.49 -5.05 -7.26
CA THR A 67 0.95 -5.09 -8.62
C THR A 67 0.29 -6.43 -8.93
N ASP A 68 0.92 -7.53 -8.50
CA ASP A 68 0.37 -8.87 -8.70
C ASP A 68 -0.88 -9.10 -7.84
N VAL A 69 -0.88 -8.61 -6.59
CA VAL A 69 -2.09 -8.60 -5.74
C VAL A 69 -3.22 -7.84 -6.44
N LEU A 70 -2.95 -6.63 -6.91
CA LEU A 70 -3.94 -5.79 -7.57
C LEU A 70 -4.48 -6.43 -8.85
N ASN A 71 -3.62 -7.08 -9.64
CA ASN A 71 -4.00 -7.80 -10.85
C ASN A 71 -5.00 -8.92 -10.56
N LYS A 72 -4.81 -9.68 -9.47
CA LYS A 72 -5.75 -10.75 -9.09
C LYS A 72 -7.12 -10.23 -8.69
N VAL A 73 -7.18 -9.05 -8.06
CA VAL A 73 -8.46 -8.39 -7.76
C VAL A 73 -9.13 -7.91 -9.04
N THR A 74 -8.40 -7.23 -9.92
CA THR A 74 -8.94 -6.66 -11.17
C THR A 74 -9.34 -7.72 -12.20
N SER A 75 -8.70 -8.90 -12.18
CA SER A 75 -9.08 -10.03 -13.04
C SER A 75 -10.25 -10.86 -12.49
N GLY A 76 -10.69 -10.58 -11.26
CA GLY A 76 -11.76 -11.35 -10.61
C GLY A 76 -11.32 -12.70 -10.03
N GLU A 77 -10.00 -12.93 -9.92
CA GLU A 77 -9.46 -14.13 -9.27
C GLU A 77 -9.54 -14.07 -7.74
N ALA A 78 -9.55 -12.84 -7.19
CA ALA A 78 -9.67 -12.58 -5.76
C ALA A 78 -10.84 -11.63 -5.47
N ASP A 79 -11.48 -11.84 -4.32
CA ASP A 79 -12.54 -10.97 -3.79
C ASP A 79 -11.98 -9.71 -3.15
N ALA A 80 -10.76 -9.78 -2.61
CA ALA A 80 -10.06 -8.67 -1.99
C ALA A 80 -8.54 -8.87 -2.03
N GLY A 81 -7.81 -7.76 -2.00
CA GLY A 81 -6.36 -7.73 -1.86
C GLY A 81 -5.91 -6.64 -0.90
N VAL A 82 -4.85 -6.90 -0.15
CA VAL A 82 -4.22 -5.89 0.71
C VAL A 82 -3.07 -5.24 -0.07
N VAL A 83 -3.21 -3.98 -0.38
CA VAL A 83 -2.29 -3.18 -1.19
C VAL A 83 -2.02 -1.84 -0.50
N TYR A 84 -1.31 -0.92 -1.13
CA TYR A 84 -1.17 0.43 -0.61
C TYR A 84 -2.27 1.37 -1.14
N ARG A 85 -2.54 2.42 -0.40
CA ARG A 85 -3.46 3.49 -0.80
C ARG A 85 -3.09 4.09 -2.17
N THR A 86 -1.79 4.22 -2.45
CA THR A 86 -1.30 4.71 -3.75
C THR A 86 -1.65 3.76 -4.90
N ASP A 87 -1.67 2.45 -4.66
CA ASP A 87 -2.03 1.44 -5.67
C ASP A 87 -3.52 1.53 -6.02
N VAL A 88 -4.38 1.65 -5.00
CA VAL A 88 -5.81 1.88 -5.18
C VAL A 88 -6.05 3.14 -6.01
N ARG A 89 -5.38 4.23 -5.67
CA ARG A 89 -5.50 5.50 -6.39
C ARG A 89 -5.05 5.39 -7.84
N THR A 90 -3.95 4.71 -8.10
CA THR A 90 -3.43 4.47 -9.46
C THR A 90 -4.37 3.57 -10.28
N ALA A 91 -5.01 2.59 -9.63
CA ALA A 91 -5.95 1.70 -10.29
C ALA A 91 -7.25 2.41 -10.72
N GLY A 92 -7.62 3.52 -10.04
CA GLY A 92 -8.82 4.30 -10.36
C GLY A 92 -10.08 3.46 -10.31
N ASP A 93 -10.91 3.53 -11.33
CA ASP A 93 -12.21 2.85 -11.39
C ASP A 93 -12.14 1.32 -11.54
N LYS A 94 -10.93 0.76 -11.63
CA LYS A 94 -10.76 -0.70 -11.74
C LYS A 94 -10.95 -1.43 -10.43
N VAL A 95 -10.85 -0.72 -9.30
CA VAL A 95 -11.07 -1.23 -7.96
C VAL A 95 -11.80 -0.21 -7.11
N LEU A 96 -12.45 -0.67 -6.05
CA LEU A 96 -12.93 0.15 -4.95
C LEU A 96 -11.93 0.00 -3.80
N GLY A 97 -11.45 1.12 -3.24
CA GLY A 97 -10.63 1.13 -2.04
C GLY A 97 -11.49 1.10 -0.79
N VAL A 98 -11.16 0.22 0.14
CA VAL A 98 -11.77 0.14 1.46
C VAL A 98 -10.68 0.48 2.49
N PRO A 99 -10.68 1.72 3.03
CA PRO A 99 -9.76 2.11 4.08
C PRO A 99 -10.12 1.40 5.39
N PHE A 100 -9.12 1.09 6.20
CA PHE A 100 -9.30 0.49 7.51
C PHE A 100 -8.38 1.15 8.55
N PRO A 101 -8.89 1.45 9.77
CA PRO A 101 -8.15 2.24 10.76
C PRO A 101 -6.84 1.59 11.23
N GLU A 102 -6.79 0.27 11.28
CA GLU A 102 -5.65 -0.51 11.78
C GLU A 102 -4.41 -0.36 10.91
N SER A 103 -4.55 0.08 9.66
CA SER A 103 -3.44 0.40 8.75
C SER A 103 -2.51 1.48 9.31
N SER A 104 -3.01 2.32 10.21
CA SER A 104 -2.21 3.36 10.89
C SER A 104 -1.11 2.80 11.78
N GLY A 105 -1.22 1.54 12.21
CA GLY A 105 -0.17 0.83 12.96
C GLY A 105 0.94 0.23 12.10
N ALA A 106 0.83 0.29 10.77
CA ALA A 106 1.76 -0.32 9.82
C ALA A 106 2.16 0.65 8.70
N VAL A 107 2.48 1.89 9.08
CA VAL A 107 2.87 2.95 8.12
C VAL A 107 4.25 2.67 7.55
N ASN A 108 4.38 2.69 6.24
CA ASN A 108 5.66 2.70 5.53
C ASN A 108 6.15 4.14 5.37
N VAL A 109 7.39 4.42 5.80
CA VAL A 109 8.02 5.72 5.69
C VAL A 109 9.15 5.65 4.67
N TYR A 110 9.22 6.63 3.79
CA TYR A 110 10.19 6.70 2.70
C TYR A 110 11.26 7.75 3.00
N PRO A 111 12.52 7.33 3.19
CA PRO A 111 13.64 8.27 3.33
C PRO A 111 14.22 8.65 1.97
N ILE A 112 14.78 9.85 1.88
CA ILE A 112 15.59 10.34 0.77
C ILE A 112 16.87 10.95 1.31
N ALA A 113 18.00 10.75 0.63
CA ALA A 113 19.29 11.30 0.98
C ALA A 113 20.21 11.39 -0.22
N VAL A 114 21.13 12.34 -0.19
CA VAL A 114 22.26 12.40 -1.11
C VAL A 114 23.29 11.34 -0.69
N LEU A 115 23.77 10.55 -1.63
CA LEU A 115 24.81 9.56 -1.37
C LEU A 115 26.18 10.26 -1.23
N ALA A 116 26.98 9.85 -0.23
CA ALA A 116 28.30 10.41 0.03
C ALA A 116 29.28 10.27 -1.16
N GLY A 117 29.08 9.26 -2.01
CA GLY A 117 29.85 9.02 -3.22
C GLY A 117 29.27 9.62 -4.50
N SER A 118 28.29 10.50 -4.40
CA SER A 118 27.72 11.18 -5.57
C SER A 118 28.80 12.00 -6.30
N LYS A 119 28.82 11.90 -7.64
CA LYS A 119 29.75 12.71 -8.47
C LYS A 119 29.35 14.17 -8.54
N ASP A 120 28.05 14.47 -8.32
CA ASP A 120 27.49 15.80 -8.29
C ASP A 120 26.55 15.90 -7.09
N THR A 121 27.13 16.28 -5.95
CA THR A 121 26.36 16.38 -4.68
C THR A 121 25.45 17.59 -4.66
N GLU A 122 25.78 18.65 -5.40
CA GLU A 122 24.98 19.87 -5.49
C GLU A 122 23.67 19.60 -6.26
N LEU A 123 23.77 19.01 -7.46
CA LEU A 123 22.59 18.62 -8.24
C LEU A 123 21.72 17.56 -7.51
N ALA A 124 22.36 16.63 -6.83
CA ALA A 124 21.64 15.64 -6.02
C ALA A 124 20.87 16.29 -4.86
N GLN A 125 21.45 17.34 -4.23
CA GLN A 125 20.75 18.07 -3.18
C GLN A 125 19.60 18.90 -3.74
N GLU A 126 19.76 19.56 -4.90
CA GLU A 126 18.70 20.27 -5.59
C GLU A 126 17.51 19.33 -5.89
N PHE A 127 17.78 18.08 -6.30
CA PHE A 127 16.71 17.10 -6.51
C PHE A 127 16.00 16.72 -5.19
N VAL A 128 16.76 16.53 -4.10
CA VAL A 128 16.15 16.28 -2.77
C VAL A 128 15.27 17.46 -2.35
N ASP A 129 15.76 18.69 -2.54
CA ASP A 129 15.02 19.90 -2.19
C ASP A 129 13.74 20.07 -3.03
N LEU A 130 13.79 19.73 -4.32
CA LEU A 130 12.62 19.72 -5.21
C LEU A 130 11.56 18.71 -4.73
N VAL A 131 11.96 17.47 -4.43
CA VAL A 131 11.03 16.42 -3.99
C VAL A 131 10.42 16.73 -2.62
N THR A 132 11.21 17.34 -1.72
CA THR A 132 10.78 17.67 -0.35
C THR A 132 10.16 19.05 -0.23
N GLY A 133 10.23 19.87 -1.27
CA GLY A 133 9.60 21.18 -1.38
C GLY A 133 8.08 21.10 -1.58
N ASP A 134 7.42 22.24 -1.67
CA ASP A 134 5.95 22.32 -1.74
C ASP A 134 5.40 21.64 -3.00
N ASP A 135 6.03 21.85 -4.15
CA ASP A 135 5.61 21.23 -5.43
C ASP A 135 5.73 19.71 -5.39
N GLY A 136 6.88 19.19 -4.90
CA GLY A 136 7.10 17.75 -4.74
C GLY A 136 6.10 17.12 -3.77
N ARG A 137 5.83 17.77 -2.65
CA ARG A 137 4.82 17.33 -1.67
C ARG A 137 3.41 17.30 -2.26
N GLN A 138 3.07 18.28 -3.10
CA GLN A 138 1.77 18.30 -3.77
C GLN A 138 1.64 17.12 -4.73
N VAL A 139 2.65 16.86 -5.55
CA VAL A 139 2.68 15.71 -6.48
C VAL A 139 2.53 14.39 -5.72
N LEU A 140 3.25 14.23 -4.60
CA LEU A 140 3.15 13.03 -3.75
C LEU A 140 1.75 12.88 -3.15
N ALA A 141 1.16 13.97 -2.64
CA ALA A 141 -0.19 13.96 -2.10
C ALA A 141 -1.24 13.61 -3.16
N ASP A 142 -1.08 14.15 -4.38
CA ASP A 142 -1.94 13.85 -5.52
C ASP A 142 -1.83 12.38 -5.96
N ALA A 143 -0.68 11.75 -5.76
CA ALA A 143 -0.47 10.33 -5.97
C ALA A 143 -0.98 9.44 -4.82
N GLY A 144 -1.43 10.03 -3.71
CA GLY A 144 -1.99 9.31 -2.55
C GLY A 144 -1.02 9.08 -1.41
N PHE A 145 0.23 9.55 -1.50
CA PHE A 145 1.17 9.46 -0.37
C PHE A 145 0.76 10.38 0.78
N GLY A 146 1.04 9.92 2.00
CA GLY A 146 0.91 10.71 3.21
C GLY A 146 2.16 11.56 3.50
N LYS A 147 2.03 12.46 4.46
CA LYS A 147 3.18 13.17 5.03
C LYS A 147 4.07 12.18 5.80
N PRO A 148 5.39 12.43 5.84
CA PRO A 148 6.33 11.60 6.59
C PRO A 148 6.08 11.61 8.08
#